data_421e6430831a670c28e45910d27f15d6
#
_entry.id   421e6430831a670c28e45910d27f15d6
#
_cell.length_a   1.000
_cell.length_b   1.000
_cell.length_c   1.000
_cell.angle_alpha   90.00
_cell.angle_beta   90.00
_cell.angle_gamma   90.00
#
_symmetry.space_group_name_H-M   'P 1'
#
loop_
_entity.id
_entity.type
_entity.pdbx_description
1 polymer ?
#
loop_
_entity_poly.entity_id
_entity_poly.type
_entity_poly.pdbx_seq_one_letter_code
_entity_poly.pdbx_strand_id
1 'polypeptide(L)'
;MARRRKILLYLILLIGALMVVVAVAMPLVPLTAIEPAVESKLSEALGRKVTVDSLRLHLVGDAYFTITGMTVEEDPAFDSEPFLRADDVRADIDLLQYLRNRQIRFESITVKSAQVHLVRNADGSWNWATLGKQSSEPAASL
;
A
#
# COMPACT_ATOMS: atom_id res chain seq x y z
N MET A 1 47.18 21.39 10.64
CA MET A 1 46.09 20.61 11.27
C MET A 1 44.75 21.33 11.32
N ALA A 2 44.68 22.65 11.46
CA ALA A 2 43.41 23.40 11.46
C ALA A 2 42.58 23.32 10.14
N ARG A 3 43.26 23.22 8.99
CA ARG A 3 42.63 23.14 7.68
C ARG A 3 41.85 21.82 7.49
N ARG A 4 42.39 20.70 7.96
CA ARG A 4 41.74 19.39 7.91
C ARG A 4 40.49 19.28 8.79
N ARG A 5 40.53 19.91 9.99
CA ARG A 5 39.36 19.99 10.88
C ARG A 5 38.22 20.80 10.29
N LYS A 6 38.53 21.91 9.61
CA LYS A 6 37.51 22.74 8.93
C LYS A 6 36.85 21.99 7.77
N ILE A 7 37.66 21.29 6.98
CA ILE A 7 37.12 20.45 5.86
C ILE A 7 36.22 19.35 6.38
N LEU A 8 36.60 18.68 7.48
CA LEU A 8 35.80 17.65 8.11
C LEU A 8 34.47 18.21 8.65
N LEU A 9 34.50 19.39 9.29
CA LEU A 9 33.33 20.09 9.77
C LEU A 9 32.35 20.45 8.62
N TYR A 10 32.88 20.99 7.53
CA TYR A 10 32.07 21.32 6.34
C TYR A 10 31.48 20.07 5.69
N LEU A 11 32.23 18.97 5.66
CA LEU A 11 31.73 17.69 5.15
C LEU A 11 30.58 17.15 6.01
N ILE A 12 30.72 17.20 7.34
CA ILE A 12 29.67 16.76 8.27
C ILE A 12 28.42 17.65 8.13
N LEU A 13 28.59 18.97 8.02
CA LEU A 13 27.49 19.90 7.80
C LEU A 13 26.79 19.66 6.46
N LEU A 14 27.54 19.38 5.41
CA LEU A 14 27.00 19.08 4.08
C LEU A 14 26.17 17.78 4.11
N ILE A 15 26.72 16.72 4.73
CA ILE A 15 26.03 15.45 4.88
C ILE A 15 24.76 15.62 5.74
N GLY A 16 24.84 16.38 6.83
CA GLY A 16 23.69 16.69 7.67
C GLY A 16 22.60 17.45 6.92
N ALA A 17 22.99 18.48 6.15
CA ALA A 17 22.04 19.24 5.32
C ALA A 17 21.41 18.36 4.22
N LEU A 18 22.18 17.50 3.59
CA LEU A 18 21.68 16.55 2.58
C LEU A 18 20.69 15.57 3.20
N MET A 19 20.99 15.04 4.38
CA MET A 19 20.08 14.14 5.12
C MET A 19 18.77 14.83 5.49
N VAL A 20 18.80 16.09 5.90
CA VAL A 20 17.60 16.88 6.19
C VAL A 20 16.76 17.09 4.93
N VAL A 21 17.40 17.45 3.81
CA VAL A 21 16.69 17.62 2.52
C VAL A 21 16.01 16.32 2.09
N VAL A 22 16.71 15.19 2.16
CA VAL A 22 16.15 13.88 1.84
C VAL A 22 14.98 13.54 2.77
N ALA A 23 15.14 13.75 4.08
CA ALA A 23 14.09 13.47 5.07
C ALA A 23 12.82 14.32 4.86
N VAL A 24 12.97 15.57 4.40
CA VAL A 24 11.84 16.47 4.14
C VAL A 24 11.21 16.21 2.78
N ALA A 25 12.00 15.88 1.76
CA ALA A 25 11.52 15.65 0.40
C ALA A 25 10.85 14.28 0.20
N MET A 26 11.37 13.24 0.88
CA MET A 26 10.89 11.87 0.71
C MET A 26 9.40 11.65 1.02
N PRO A 27 8.81 12.25 2.07
CA PRO A 27 7.38 12.11 2.36
C PRO A 27 6.44 12.72 1.30
N LEU A 28 6.98 13.57 0.43
CA LEU A 28 6.22 14.29 -0.59
C LEU A 28 6.29 13.61 -1.97
N VAL A 29 7.11 12.58 -2.12
CA VAL A 29 7.26 11.86 -3.39
C VAL A 29 6.12 10.84 -3.54
N PRO A 30 5.23 10.98 -4.52
CA PRO A 30 4.24 9.97 -4.83
C PRO A 30 4.94 8.72 -5.40
N LEU A 31 4.53 7.56 -4.94
CA LEU A 31 5.08 6.28 -5.39
C LEU A 31 4.33 5.75 -6.64
N THR A 32 4.12 6.61 -7.62
CA THR A 32 3.35 6.28 -8.82
C THR A 32 3.91 5.10 -9.61
N ALA A 33 5.22 4.87 -9.55
CA ALA A 33 5.85 3.73 -10.20
C ALA A 33 5.59 2.39 -9.48
N ILE A 34 5.24 2.44 -8.18
CA ILE A 34 4.99 1.26 -7.35
C ILE A 34 3.49 0.95 -7.26
N GLU A 35 2.62 1.92 -7.50
CA GLU A 35 1.16 1.75 -7.48
C GLU A 35 0.68 0.53 -8.28
N PRO A 36 1.09 0.33 -9.56
CA PRO A 36 0.64 -0.84 -10.33
C PRO A 36 1.07 -2.16 -9.71
N ALA A 37 2.25 -2.21 -9.09
CA ALA A 37 2.75 -3.42 -8.42
C ALA A 37 1.94 -3.73 -7.16
N VAL A 38 1.56 -2.71 -6.39
CA VAL A 38 0.71 -2.85 -5.20
C VAL A 38 -0.70 -3.29 -5.60
N GLU A 39 -1.29 -2.66 -6.60
CA GLU A 39 -2.60 -3.06 -7.15
C GLU A 39 -2.60 -4.52 -7.63
N SER A 40 -1.56 -4.92 -8.36
CA SER A 40 -1.41 -6.30 -8.83
C SER A 40 -1.31 -7.31 -7.68
N LYS A 41 -0.51 -7.01 -6.66
CA LYS A 41 -0.35 -7.88 -5.48
C LYS A 41 -1.63 -7.99 -4.65
N LEU A 42 -2.32 -6.87 -4.44
CA LEU A 42 -3.61 -6.87 -3.74
C LEU A 42 -4.68 -7.60 -4.55
N SER A 43 -4.71 -7.41 -5.87
CA SER A 43 -5.64 -8.10 -6.75
C SER A 43 -5.43 -9.61 -6.75
N GLU A 44 -4.18 -10.06 -6.77
CA GLU A 44 -3.82 -11.47 -6.65
C GLU A 44 -4.24 -12.05 -5.30
N ALA A 45 -3.96 -11.34 -4.19
CA ALA A 45 -4.29 -11.80 -2.85
C ALA A 45 -5.80 -11.88 -2.59
N LEU A 46 -6.58 -10.94 -3.13
CA LEU A 46 -8.03 -10.89 -2.95
C LEU A 46 -8.80 -11.69 -4.01
N GLY A 47 -8.15 -12.08 -5.10
CA GLY A 47 -8.81 -12.72 -6.24
C GLY A 47 -9.77 -11.80 -6.98
N ARG A 48 -9.61 -10.48 -6.82
CA ARG A 48 -10.44 -9.43 -7.44
C ARG A 48 -9.59 -8.25 -7.84
N LYS A 49 -10.02 -7.52 -8.86
CA LYS A 49 -9.32 -6.33 -9.30
C LYS A 49 -9.36 -5.26 -8.20
N VAL A 50 -8.19 -4.78 -7.83
CA VAL A 50 -7.99 -3.67 -6.88
C VAL A 50 -7.40 -2.49 -7.63
N THR A 51 -7.96 -1.31 -7.42
CA THR A 51 -7.45 -0.03 -7.93
C THR A 51 -7.22 0.94 -6.79
N VAL A 52 -6.20 1.77 -6.91
CA VAL A 52 -5.89 2.83 -5.94
C VAL A 52 -5.66 4.15 -6.68
N ASP A 53 -6.12 5.26 -6.11
CA ASP A 53 -5.91 6.58 -6.72
C ASP A 53 -4.50 7.10 -6.47
N SER A 54 -3.97 6.89 -5.27
CA SER A 54 -2.60 7.24 -4.95
C SER A 54 -2.03 6.42 -3.81
N LEU A 55 -0.72 6.21 -3.85
CA LEU A 55 0.06 5.57 -2.81
C LEU A 55 1.15 6.54 -2.34
N ARG A 56 1.32 6.69 -1.05
CA ARG A 56 2.37 7.51 -0.44
C ARG A 56 3.08 6.76 0.67
N LEU A 57 4.38 6.95 0.75
CA LEU A 57 5.21 6.42 1.82
C LEU A 57 5.71 7.56 2.71
N HIS A 58 5.50 7.45 4.01
CA HIS A 58 6.01 8.35 5.02
C HIS A 58 7.12 7.64 5.80
N LEU A 59 8.28 8.27 5.92
CA LEU A 59 9.46 7.71 6.58
C LEU A 59 9.99 8.56 7.73
N VAL A 60 9.40 9.73 7.95
CA VAL A 60 9.81 10.62 9.04
C VAL A 60 8.93 10.39 10.26
N GLY A 61 9.53 10.05 11.38
CA GLY A 61 8.82 9.57 12.56
C GLY A 61 8.44 8.09 12.39
N ASP A 62 7.18 7.78 12.63
CA ASP A 62 6.66 6.44 12.38
C ASP A 62 6.51 6.20 10.87
N ALA A 63 7.03 5.08 10.39
CA ALA A 63 6.94 4.73 8.97
C ALA A 63 5.57 4.13 8.66
N TYR A 64 4.91 4.65 7.62
CA TYR A 64 3.62 4.13 7.18
C TYR A 64 3.36 4.38 5.70
N PHE A 65 2.55 3.53 5.11
CA PHE A 65 1.94 3.75 3.79
C PHE A 65 0.56 4.37 3.95
N THR A 66 0.21 5.26 3.04
CA THR A 66 -1.16 5.73 2.87
C THR A 66 -1.63 5.42 1.46
N ILE A 67 -2.72 4.71 1.34
CA ILE A 67 -3.43 4.46 0.09
C ILE A 67 -4.68 5.33 0.09
N THR A 68 -4.85 6.16 -0.92
CA THR A 68 -6.04 6.98 -1.09
C THR A 68 -6.90 6.42 -2.21
N GLY A 69 -8.21 6.38 -1.99
CA GLY A 69 -9.17 5.97 -3.02
C GLY A 69 -9.04 4.50 -3.43
N MET A 70 -9.02 3.58 -2.47
CA MET A 70 -8.96 2.14 -2.76
C MET A 70 -10.34 1.62 -3.17
N THR A 71 -10.41 0.91 -4.29
CA THR A 71 -11.60 0.22 -4.77
C THR A 71 -11.29 -1.24 -5.04
N VAL A 72 -12.10 -2.13 -4.51
CA VAL A 72 -12.08 -3.57 -4.80
C VAL A 72 -13.32 -3.90 -5.61
N GLU A 73 -13.12 -4.37 -6.83
CA GLU A 73 -14.21 -4.76 -7.71
C GLU A 73 -14.99 -5.95 -7.16
N GLU A 74 -16.25 -6.05 -7.56
CA GLU A 74 -17.10 -7.18 -7.23
C GLU A 74 -16.85 -8.36 -8.19
N ASP A 75 -17.12 -9.56 -7.70
CA ASP A 75 -17.28 -10.72 -8.58
C ASP A 75 -18.52 -10.52 -9.45
N PRO A 76 -18.39 -10.55 -10.79
CA PRO A 76 -19.51 -10.33 -11.70
C PRO A 76 -20.70 -11.29 -11.51
N ALA A 77 -20.47 -12.42 -10.85
CA ALA A 77 -21.53 -13.36 -10.48
C ALA A 77 -22.51 -12.83 -9.42
N PHE A 78 -22.12 -11.78 -8.70
CA PHE A 78 -22.94 -11.19 -7.62
C PHE A 78 -23.56 -9.85 -8.00
N ASP A 79 -22.76 -8.88 -8.42
CA ASP A 79 -23.24 -7.54 -8.77
C ASP A 79 -22.24 -6.80 -9.68
N SER A 80 -22.66 -5.63 -10.17
CA SER A 80 -21.85 -4.68 -10.93
C SER A 80 -21.25 -3.57 -10.06
N GLU A 81 -21.72 -3.38 -8.82
CA GLU A 81 -21.17 -2.39 -7.90
C GLU A 81 -19.89 -2.93 -7.22
N PRO A 82 -18.89 -2.08 -6.95
CA PRO A 82 -17.69 -2.52 -6.25
C PRO A 82 -17.98 -3.13 -4.89
N PHE A 83 -17.23 -4.18 -4.55
CA PHE A 83 -17.33 -4.85 -3.25
C PHE A 83 -16.91 -3.96 -2.08
N LEU A 84 -15.82 -3.20 -2.26
CA LEU A 84 -15.28 -2.31 -1.24
C LEU A 84 -14.84 -1.00 -1.87
N ARG A 85 -15.16 0.09 -1.19
CA ARG A 85 -14.56 1.40 -1.40
C ARG A 85 -14.04 1.92 -0.07
N ALA A 86 -12.83 2.45 -0.06
CA ALA A 86 -12.23 3.10 1.11
C ALA A 86 -11.55 4.39 0.69
N ASP A 87 -11.83 5.48 1.41
CA ASP A 87 -11.23 6.77 1.10
C ASP A 87 -9.74 6.80 1.43
N ASP A 88 -9.39 6.30 2.63
CA ASP A 88 -8.01 6.21 3.08
C ASP A 88 -7.74 4.86 3.76
N VAL A 89 -6.63 4.25 3.40
CA VAL A 89 -6.07 3.08 4.09
C VAL A 89 -4.65 3.42 4.52
N ARG A 90 -4.41 3.40 5.82
CA ARG A 90 -3.09 3.58 6.40
C ARG A 90 -2.56 2.26 6.92
N ALA A 91 -1.34 1.91 6.53
CA ALA A 91 -0.64 0.73 7.01
C ALA A 91 0.68 1.14 7.67
N ASP A 92 0.74 1.02 8.98
CA ASP A 92 1.95 1.29 9.75
C ASP A 92 2.91 0.11 9.63
N ILE A 93 4.20 0.39 9.40
CA ILE A 93 5.23 -0.61 9.18
C ILE A 93 6.38 -0.47 10.19
N ASP A 94 6.93 -1.61 10.61
CA ASP A 94 8.15 -1.64 11.41
C ASP A 94 9.38 -1.52 10.48
N LEU A 95 9.86 -0.28 10.32
CA LEU A 95 11.02 0.02 9.49
C LEU A 95 12.31 -0.61 10.04
N LEU A 96 12.47 -0.70 11.37
CA LEU A 96 13.64 -1.32 11.99
C LEU A 96 13.70 -2.80 11.69
N GLN A 97 12.57 -3.47 11.74
CA GLN A 97 12.45 -4.88 11.39
C GLN A 97 12.79 -5.11 9.91
N TYR A 98 12.31 -4.23 9.03
CA TYR A 98 12.63 -4.27 7.61
C TYR A 98 14.14 -4.10 7.35
N LEU A 99 14.78 -3.14 8.00
CA LEU A 99 16.22 -2.89 7.85
C LEU A 99 17.07 -4.06 8.38
N ARG A 100 16.60 -4.72 9.43
CA ARG A 100 17.30 -5.86 10.05
C ARG A 100 17.13 -7.16 9.28
N ASN A 101 15.91 -7.50 8.90
CA ASN A 101 15.53 -8.81 8.37
C ASN A 101 15.04 -8.80 6.92
N ARG A 102 14.91 -7.62 6.27
CA ARG A 102 14.31 -7.44 4.94
C ARG A 102 12.87 -7.97 4.83
N GLN A 103 12.19 -8.12 5.95
CA GLN A 103 10.78 -8.52 6.00
C GLN A 103 9.92 -7.34 6.37
N ILE A 104 8.89 -7.10 5.57
CA ILE A 104 7.88 -6.07 5.88
C ILE A 104 6.94 -6.65 6.94
N ARG A 105 6.88 -5.99 8.09
CA ARG A 105 5.93 -6.30 9.15
C ARG A 105 4.97 -5.13 9.30
N PHE A 106 3.70 -5.41 9.16
CA PHE A 106 2.66 -4.42 9.43
C PHE A 106 2.34 -4.42 10.92
N GLU A 107 2.36 -3.25 11.53
CA GLU A 107 2.01 -3.07 12.94
C GLU A 107 0.53 -2.81 13.10
N SER A 108 -0.03 -1.98 12.25
CA SER A 108 -1.46 -1.68 12.24
C SER A 108 -1.97 -1.34 10.83
N ILE A 109 -3.24 -1.59 10.60
CA ILE A 109 -3.95 -1.17 9.39
C ILE A 109 -5.18 -0.39 9.84
N THR A 110 -5.27 0.86 9.43
CA THR A 110 -6.41 1.73 9.70
C THR A 110 -7.12 2.06 8.39
N VAL A 111 -8.40 1.80 8.34
CA VAL A 111 -9.25 2.10 7.18
C VAL A 111 -10.25 3.18 7.57
N LYS A 112 -10.33 4.24 6.76
CA LYS A 112 -11.30 5.34 6.95
C LYS A 112 -12.32 5.31 5.84
N SER A 113 -13.56 5.62 6.22
CA SER A 113 -14.70 5.73 5.28
C SER A 113 -14.85 4.50 4.39
N ALA A 114 -14.76 3.31 4.98
CA ALA A 114 -14.95 2.07 4.24
C ALA A 114 -16.44 1.81 4.00
N GLN A 115 -16.79 1.55 2.76
CA GLN A 115 -18.11 1.09 2.33
C GLN A 115 -17.97 -0.31 1.75
N VAL A 116 -18.63 -1.26 2.37
CA VAL A 116 -18.64 -2.66 1.94
C VAL A 116 -20.02 -3.03 1.43
N HIS A 117 -20.08 -3.52 0.19
CA HIS A 117 -21.33 -3.98 -0.41
C HIS A 117 -21.45 -5.50 -0.25
N LEU A 118 -22.35 -5.93 0.61
CA LEU A 118 -22.59 -7.33 0.89
C LEU A 118 -23.80 -7.84 0.10
N VAL A 119 -23.58 -8.81 -0.75
CA VAL A 119 -24.61 -9.43 -1.59
C VAL A 119 -24.70 -10.91 -1.29
N ARG A 120 -25.93 -11.40 -1.19
CA ARG A 120 -26.24 -12.83 -1.07
C ARG A 120 -27.05 -13.27 -2.27
N ASN A 121 -26.57 -14.29 -2.95
CA ASN A 121 -27.28 -14.90 -4.06
C ASN A 121 -28.46 -15.78 -3.60
N ALA A 122 -29.34 -16.12 -4.54
CA ALA A 122 -30.50 -16.96 -4.28
C ALA A 122 -30.12 -18.38 -3.81
N ASP A 123 -28.93 -18.88 -4.16
CA ASP A 123 -28.37 -20.16 -3.70
C ASP A 123 -27.82 -20.10 -2.25
N GLY A 124 -27.84 -18.92 -1.62
CA GLY A 124 -27.34 -18.70 -0.26
C GLY A 124 -25.87 -18.31 -0.18
N SER A 125 -25.13 -18.24 -1.29
CA SER A 125 -23.74 -17.83 -1.31
C SER A 125 -23.58 -16.32 -1.11
N TRP A 126 -22.56 -15.94 -0.34
CA TRP A 126 -22.19 -14.55 -0.10
C TRP A 126 -21.01 -14.11 -0.97
N ASN A 127 -21.02 -12.85 -1.40
CA ASN A 127 -19.94 -12.30 -2.22
C ASN A 127 -18.58 -12.26 -1.51
N TRP A 128 -18.52 -12.17 -0.20
CA TRP A 128 -17.27 -12.25 0.56
C TRP A 128 -16.65 -13.65 0.61
N ALA A 129 -17.45 -14.70 0.40
CA ALA A 129 -16.98 -16.09 0.48
C ALA A 129 -15.95 -16.47 -0.59
N THR A 130 -15.89 -15.71 -1.70
CA THR A 130 -14.94 -15.92 -2.80
C THR A 130 -13.68 -15.06 -2.69
N LEU A 131 -13.56 -14.21 -1.65
CA LEU A 131 -12.35 -13.43 -1.39
C LEU A 131 -11.17 -14.36 -1.11
N GLY A 132 -10.02 -14.03 -1.71
CA GLY A 132 -8.79 -14.80 -1.55
C GLY A 132 -8.76 -16.13 -2.30
N LYS A 133 -9.84 -16.51 -2.97
CA LYS A 133 -9.85 -17.63 -3.90
C LYS A 133 -9.46 -17.08 -5.28
N GLN A 134 -8.46 -17.70 -5.90
CA GLN A 134 -8.25 -17.46 -7.32
C GLN A 134 -9.54 -17.81 -8.04
N SER A 135 -10.07 -16.86 -8.81
CA SER A 135 -11.15 -17.20 -9.74
C SER A 135 -10.64 -18.36 -10.59
N SER A 136 -11.19 -19.54 -10.35
CA SER A 136 -11.05 -20.62 -11.30
C SER A 136 -11.75 -20.14 -12.55
N GLU A 137 -10.96 -19.65 -13.49
CA GLU A 137 -11.38 -19.39 -14.84
C GLU A 137 -12.10 -20.66 -15.30
N PRO A 138 -13.36 -20.58 -15.76
CA PRO A 138 -14.01 -21.77 -16.29
C PRO A 138 -13.09 -22.23 -17.41
N ALA A 139 -12.54 -23.42 -17.25
CA ALA A 139 -11.73 -24.04 -18.28
C ALA A 139 -12.53 -23.94 -19.57
N ALA A 140 -11.99 -23.18 -20.53
CA ALA A 140 -12.57 -23.12 -21.85
C ALA A 140 -12.62 -24.56 -22.35
N SER A 141 -13.80 -25.15 -22.29
CA SER A 141 -14.05 -26.44 -22.88
C SER A 141 -13.87 -26.26 -24.38
N LEU A 142 -12.81 -26.83 -24.86
CA LEU A 142 -12.61 -27.04 -26.29
C LEU A 142 -13.75 -27.90 -26.85
#